data_a509c92628536553caaedd3a8240c23f
#
_entry.id   a509c92628536553caaedd3a8240c23f
#
_cell.length_a   1.000
_cell.length_b   1.000
_cell.length_c   1.000
_cell.angle_alpha   90.00
_cell.angle_beta   90.00
_cell.angle_gamma   90.00
#
_symmetry.space_group_name_H-M   'P 1'
#
loop_
_entity.id
_entity.type
_entity.pdbx_description
1 polymer ?
#
loop_
_entity_poly.entity_id
_entity_poly.type
_entity_poly.pdbx_seq_one_letter_code
_entity_poly.pdbx_strand_id
1 'polypeptide(L)'
;MKKILLICIAFNIFFLYGCSNENNHKAAHYEKGQKVAKVYESDNEYLTQIALMRGHLYVGIELYKNGYIDNAKRHMKHPKSELYSDIIPTFKAKNSKGFTVELENLATAVEGEKDFIFISSKYKNLSDAITVNENYIEDSSKSLTKRIILVRSLLKIAADEYAVGIVNGEVKNKFEYQDALGFTIVAKNILKNTTTQSKEEEIKKNKVLKIIENLSDLWPSLVPTGIVDGDAKIILDAVTKINLV
;
A
#
# COMPACT_ATOMS: atom_id res chain seq x y z
N MET A 1 -61.69 18.75 -35.01
CA MET A 1 -60.65 19.12 -34.03
C MET A 1 -60.81 18.28 -32.76
N LYS A 2 -60.28 17.08 -32.74
CA LYS A 2 -60.43 16.16 -31.62
C LYS A 2 -59.01 15.86 -31.07
N LYS A 3 -58.81 16.20 -29.79
CA LYS A 3 -57.59 15.84 -29.04
C LYS A 3 -57.67 14.37 -28.67
N ILE A 4 -56.67 13.59 -29.02
CA ILE A 4 -56.50 12.21 -28.56
C ILE A 4 -55.43 12.22 -27.48
N LEU A 5 -55.85 11.83 -26.26
CA LEU A 5 -55.02 11.67 -25.07
C LEU A 5 -54.51 10.21 -25.04
N LEU A 6 -53.20 10.01 -25.13
CA LEU A 6 -52.59 8.68 -24.98
C LEU A 6 -52.14 8.50 -23.54
N ILE A 7 -52.76 7.54 -22.88
CA ILE A 7 -52.46 7.08 -21.53
C ILE A 7 -51.39 5.97 -21.64
N CYS A 8 -50.19 6.21 -21.13
CA CYS A 8 -49.19 5.17 -20.95
C CYS A 8 -49.42 4.45 -19.62
N ILE A 9 -49.82 3.19 -19.70
CA ILE A 9 -49.95 2.28 -18.55
C ILE A 9 -48.57 1.75 -18.24
N ALA A 10 -48.07 2.05 -17.01
CA ALA A 10 -46.88 1.47 -16.45
C ALA A 10 -47.18 0.06 -15.91
N PHE A 11 -46.52 -0.92 -16.45
CA PHE A 11 -46.58 -2.31 -15.99
C PHE A 11 -45.48 -2.54 -14.94
N ASN A 12 -45.91 -2.62 -13.68
CA ASN A 12 -45.06 -3.05 -12.57
C ASN A 12 -44.99 -4.58 -12.59
N ILE A 13 -43.83 -5.12 -12.88
CA ILE A 13 -43.54 -6.54 -12.62
C ILE A 13 -42.66 -6.63 -11.39
N PHE A 14 -43.28 -7.07 -10.29
CA PHE A 14 -42.58 -7.55 -9.08
C PHE A 14 -41.97 -8.92 -9.38
N PHE A 15 -40.66 -9.04 -9.34
CA PHE A 15 -39.98 -10.32 -9.16
C PHE A 15 -39.36 -10.37 -7.78
N LEU A 16 -40.03 -11.12 -6.91
CA LEU A 16 -39.45 -11.68 -5.68
C LEU A 16 -38.75 -12.98 -6.04
N TYR A 17 -37.48 -13.11 -5.73
CA TYR A 17 -36.74 -14.33 -5.39
C TYR A 17 -35.30 -13.92 -5.13
N GLY A 18 -34.78 -14.17 -3.99
CA GLY A 18 -34.19 -15.27 -3.37
C GLY A 18 -32.95 -14.78 -2.64
N CYS A 19 -32.88 -14.93 -1.32
CA CYS A 19 -31.66 -14.76 -0.53
C CYS A 19 -30.58 -15.72 -1.02
N SER A 20 -29.47 -15.20 -1.52
CA SER A 20 -28.20 -15.90 -1.48
C SER A 20 -27.17 -14.99 -0.84
N ASN A 21 -26.59 -15.50 0.22
CA ASN A 21 -25.59 -14.87 1.05
C ASN A 21 -24.25 -14.96 0.31
N GLU A 22 -23.95 -13.95 -0.52
CA GLU A 22 -22.64 -13.81 -1.13
C GLU A 22 -21.86 -12.73 -0.39
N ASN A 23 -20.85 -13.19 0.34
CA ASN A 23 -19.80 -12.35 0.91
C ASN A 23 -19.07 -11.61 -0.24
N ASN A 24 -19.58 -10.43 -0.58
CA ASN A 24 -18.91 -9.51 -1.47
C ASN A 24 -17.73 -8.85 -0.74
N HIS A 25 -16.56 -9.50 -0.79
CA HIS A 25 -15.29 -8.80 -0.64
C HIS A 25 -15.10 -7.92 -1.88
N LYS A 26 -15.69 -6.72 -1.84
CA LYS A 26 -15.35 -5.66 -2.79
C LYS A 26 -13.90 -5.26 -2.51
N ALA A 27 -12.98 -5.65 -3.41
CA ALA A 27 -11.73 -4.96 -3.57
C ALA A 27 -12.04 -3.45 -3.63
N ALA A 28 -11.40 -2.68 -2.76
CA ALA A 28 -11.62 -1.24 -2.71
C ALA A 28 -10.99 -0.61 -3.95
N HIS A 29 -11.69 -0.67 -5.08
CA HIS A 29 -11.49 0.27 -6.16
C HIS A 29 -11.78 1.65 -5.58
N TYR A 30 -10.77 2.46 -5.41
CA TYR A 30 -10.89 3.86 -5.06
C TYR A 30 -11.65 4.57 -6.20
N GLU A 31 -12.99 4.61 -6.10
CA GLU A 31 -13.79 5.51 -6.91
C GLU A 31 -13.33 6.94 -6.62
N LYS A 32 -13.15 7.73 -7.67
CA LYS A 32 -12.88 9.17 -7.64
C LYS A 32 -14.05 9.97 -7.06
N GLY A 33 -14.45 9.69 -5.82
CA GLY A 33 -15.22 10.61 -4.98
C GLY A 33 -14.27 11.63 -4.37
N GLN A 34 -14.71 12.87 -4.17
CA GLN A 34 -13.95 13.86 -3.42
C GLN A 34 -13.62 13.26 -2.04
N LYS A 35 -12.39 12.77 -1.87
CA LYS A 35 -11.91 12.29 -0.59
C LYS A 35 -11.85 13.50 0.37
N VAL A 36 -12.66 13.49 1.40
CA VAL A 36 -12.55 14.45 2.48
C VAL A 36 -11.24 14.15 3.20
N ALA A 37 -10.33 15.12 3.21
CA ALA A 37 -9.04 15.00 3.88
C ALA A 37 -9.27 14.62 5.36
N LYS A 38 -8.74 13.47 5.79
CA LYS A 38 -9.00 12.87 7.09
C LYS A 38 -7.80 13.06 8.02
N VAL A 39 -8.05 13.41 9.28
CA VAL A 39 -7.04 13.29 10.33
C VAL A 39 -7.01 11.83 10.79
N TYR A 40 -5.86 11.17 10.65
CA TYR A 40 -5.64 9.84 11.19
C TYR A 40 -5.38 9.95 12.68
N GLU A 41 -6.31 9.47 13.49
CA GLU A 41 -6.27 9.63 14.95
C GLU A 41 -5.26 8.66 15.59
N SER A 42 -5.14 7.45 15.05
CA SER A 42 -4.21 6.46 15.57
C SER A 42 -2.84 6.51 14.88
N ASP A 43 -1.78 6.33 15.66
CA ASP A 43 -0.43 6.21 15.12
C ASP A 43 -0.28 5.04 14.14
N ASN A 44 -1.06 3.97 14.32
CA ASN A 44 -1.04 2.84 13.39
C ASN A 44 -1.57 3.23 12.00
N GLU A 45 -2.69 3.96 11.93
CA GLU A 45 -3.23 4.45 10.65
C GLU A 45 -2.26 5.43 9.99
N TYR A 46 -1.74 6.39 10.76
CA TYR A 46 -0.74 7.35 10.30
C TYR A 46 0.49 6.67 9.71
N LEU A 47 1.09 5.74 10.46
CA LEU A 47 2.27 5.00 10.01
C LEU A 47 1.96 4.08 8.83
N THR A 48 0.74 3.53 8.74
CA THR A 48 0.32 2.73 7.58
C THR A 48 0.36 3.58 6.31
N GLN A 49 -0.21 4.79 6.33
CA GLN A 49 -0.18 5.67 5.16
C GLN A 49 1.25 6.04 4.74
N ILE A 50 2.11 6.37 5.70
CA ILE A 50 3.52 6.65 5.43
C ILE A 50 4.23 5.40 4.84
N ALA A 51 3.95 4.23 5.39
CA ALA A 51 4.57 2.99 4.93
C ALA A 51 4.12 2.58 3.52
N LEU A 52 2.86 2.84 3.14
CA LEU A 52 2.38 2.67 1.77
C LEU A 52 3.16 3.59 0.80
N MET A 53 3.35 4.87 1.15
CA MET A 53 4.19 5.76 0.36
C MET A 53 5.62 5.22 0.19
N ARG A 54 6.22 4.69 1.25
CA ARG A 54 7.54 4.04 1.18
C ARG A 54 7.55 2.82 0.25
N GLY A 55 6.47 2.04 0.23
CA GLY A 55 6.34 0.87 -0.64
C GLY A 55 6.37 1.25 -2.13
N HIS A 56 5.55 2.20 -2.53
CA HIS A 56 5.58 2.74 -3.90
C HIS A 56 6.94 3.32 -4.27
N LEU A 57 7.54 4.11 -3.37
CA LEU A 57 8.85 4.73 -3.60
C LEU A 57 9.97 3.68 -3.72
N TYR A 58 9.94 2.62 -2.91
CA TYR A 58 10.87 1.51 -2.98
C TYR A 58 10.79 0.81 -4.34
N VAL A 59 9.60 0.44 -4.78
CA VAL A 59 9.41 -0.16 -6.10
C VAL A 59 9.85 0.79 -7.20
N GLY A 60 9.48 2.06 -7.10
CA GLY A 60 9.85 3.08 -8.06
C GLY A 60 11.37 3.20 -8.25
N ILE A 61 12.15 3.24 -7.16
CA ILE A 61 13.62 3.35 -7.26
C ILE A 61 14.26 2.07 -7.83
N GLU A 62 13.75 0.89 -7.48
CA GLU A 62 14.25 -0.36 -8.03
C GLU A 62 13.92 -0.49 -9.53
N LEU A 63 12.73 -0.08 -9.96
CA LEU A 63 12.36 -0.02 -11.39
C LEU A 63 13.25 0.94 -12.17
N TYR A 64 13.48 2.13 -11.61
CA TYR A 64 14.35 3.13 -12.26
C TYR A 64 15.77 2.62 -12.44
N LYS A 65 16.33 2.02 -11.39
CA LYS A 65 17.66 1.40 -11.39
C LYS A 65 17.82 0.32 -12.46
N ASN A 66 16.74 -0.43 -12.72
CA ASN A 66 16.72 -1.52 -13.70
C ASN A 66 16.28 -1.06 -15.11
N GLY A 67 16.13 0.25 -15.35
CA GLY A 67 15.81 0.82 -16.67
C GLY A 67 14.32 0.78 -17.04
N TYR A 68 13.43 0.40 -16.12
CA TYR A 68 11.97 0.43 -16.35
C TYR A 68 11.40 1.81 -16.03
N ILE A 69 11.81 2.82 -16.78
CA ILE A 69 11.58 4.24 -16.46
C ILE A 69 10.10 4.59 -16.37
N ASP A 70 9.28 4.16 -17.35
CA ASP A 70 7.83 4.45 -17.35
C ASP A 70 7.11 3.83 -16.15
N ASN A 71 7.49 2.60 -15.77
CA ASN A 71 6.93 1.96 -14.59
C ASN A 71 7.36 2.71 -13.31
N ALA A 72 8.62 3.14 -13.24
CA ALA A 72 9.16 3.92 -12.13
C ALA A 72 8.42 5.26 -11.96
N LYS A 73 8.19 5.99 -13.05
CA LYS A 73 7.42 7.24 -13.06
C LYS A 73 6.04 7.04 -12.43
N ARG A 74 5.36 5.96 -12.79
CA ARG A 74 4.03 5.66 -12.24
C ARG A 74 4.07 5.48 -10.71
N HIS A 75 4.94 4.60 -10.20
CA HIS A 75 5.05 4.36 -8.75
C HIS A 75 5.52 5.59 -7.96
N MET A 76 6.42 6.40 -8.50
CA MET A 76 6.89 7.60 -7.83
C MET A 76 5.90 8.77 -7.88
N LYS A 77 4.90 8.71 -8.76
CA LYS A 77 3.81 9.69 -8.83
C LYS A 77 2.66 9.38 -7.86
N HIS A 78 2.35 8.11 -7.63
CA HIS A 78 1.26 7.65 -6.76
C HIS A 78 1.31 8.26 -5.35
N PRO A 79 2.44 8.27 -4.62
CA PRO A 79 2.50 8.85 -3.29
C PRO A 79 1.98 10.28 -3.23
N LYS A 80 2.32 11.12 -4.23
CA LYS A 80 1.88 12.51 -4.28
C LYS A 80 0.40 12.64 -4.62
N SER A 81 -0.09 11.91 -5.62
CA SER A 81 -1.43 12.07 -6.16
C SER A 81 -2.53 11.40 -5.33
N GLU A 82 -2.20 10.33 -4.61
CA GLU A 82 -3.19 9.44 -4.01
C GLU A 82 -3.11 9.35 -2.47
N LEU A 83 -1.92 9.52 -1.89
CA LEU A 83 -1.72 9.33 -0.46
C LEU A 83 -1.35 10.61 0.28
N TYR A 84 -0.50 11.46 -0.31
CA TYR A 84 0.08 12.59 0.40
C TYR A 84 -0.96 13.67 0.73
N SER A 85 -1.88 13.96 -0.18
CA SER A 85 -2.94 14.94 0.05
C SER A 85 -3.82 14.58 1.26
N ASP A 86 -4.09 13.28 1.43
CA ASP A 86 -4.98 12.77 2.47
C ASP A 86 -4.34 12.85 3.86
N ILE A 87 -3.00 12.79 3.96
CA ILE A 87 -2.27 12.80 5.24
C ILE A 87 -1.89 14.22 5.71
N ILE A 88 -1.98 15.25 4.85
CA ILE A 88 -1.62 16.64 5.21
C ILE A 88 -2.32 17.13 6.48
N PRO A 89 -3.64 16.91 6.71
CA PRO A 89 -4.28 17.33 7.95
C PRO A 89 -3.68 16.66 9.19
N THR A 90 -3.22 15.41 9.06
CA THR A 90 -2.55 14.69 10.15
C THR A 90 -1.17 15.27 10.44
N PHE A 91 -0.40 15.65 9.43
CA PHE A 91 0.87 16.38 9.65
C PHE A 91 0.63 17.66 10.44
N LYS A 92 -0.39 18.46 10.09
CA LYS A 92 -0.74 19.68 10.81
C LYS A 92 -1.14 19.38 12.25
N ALA A 93 -1.98 18.39 12.49
CA ALA A 93 -2.42 17.99 13.83
C ALA A 93 -1.25 17.50 14.71
N LYS A 94 -0.25 16.85 14.10
CA LYS A 94 0.97 16.39 14.78
C LYS A 94 2.09 17.44 14.85
N ASN A 95 1.87 18.66 14.38
CA ASN A 95 2.90 19.70 14.24
C ASN A 95 4.12 19.24 13.41
N SER A 96 3.92 18.37 12.48
CA SER A 96 4.93 17.88 11.55
C SER A 96 4.97 18.74 10.29
N LYS A 97 6.16 18.94 9.73
CA LYS A 97 6.35 19.71 8.49
C LYS A 97 5.92 18.94 7.24
N GLY A 98 5.72 17.63 7.34
CA GLY A 98 5.57 16.77 6.17
C GLY A 98 6.85 16.73 5.32
N PHE A 99 6.70 16.33 4.05
CA PHE A 99 7.82 16.17 3.10
C PHE A 99 7.44 16.51 1.67
N THR A 100 6.60 17.52 1.49
CA THR A 100 6.11 17.97 0.15
C THR A 100 7.25 18.31 -0.79
N VAL A 101 8.25 19.06 -0.30
CA VAL A 101 9.36 19.57 -1.11
C VAL A 101 10.22 18.41 -1.62
N GLU A 102 10.54 17.47 -0.77
CA GLU A 102 11.35 16.31 -1.12
C GLU A 102 10.62 15.40 -2.11
N LEU A 103 9.31 15.23 -1.91
CA LEU A 103 8.45 14.44 -2.81
C LEU A 103 8.37 15.08 -4.21
N GLU A 104 8.21 16.40 -4.29
CA GLU A 104 8.19 17.16 -5.53
C GLU A 104 9.54 17.14 -6.25
N ASN A 105 10.63 17.28 -5.50
CA ASN A 105 11.98 17.22 -6.04
C ASN A 105 12.27 15.85 -6.69
N LEU A 106 11.88 14.75 -6.02
CA LEU A 106 12.02 13.41 -6.57
C LEU A 106 11.16 13.24 -7.82
N ALA A 107 9.87 13.60 -7.75
CA ALA A 107 8.94 13.48 -8.87
C ALA A 107 9.44 14.25 -10.11
N THR A 108 9.89 15.49 -9.92
CA THR A 108 10.46 16.32 -11.01
C THR A 108 11.71 15.70 -11.62
N ALA A 109 12.58 15.13 -10.77
CA ALA A 109 13.80 14.48 -11.24
C ALA A 109 13.50 13.23 -12.08
N VAL A 110 12.53 12.43 -11.65
CA VAL A 110 12.10 11.20 -12.33
C VAL A 110 11.40 11.52 -13.66
N GLU A 111 10.50 12.51 -13.69
CA GLU A 111 9.86 12.97 -14.93
C GLU A 111 10.91 13.50 -15.93
N GLY A 112 11.93 14.19 -15.44
CA GLY A 112 13.04 14.69 -16.26
C GLY A 112 14.09 13.64 -16.62
N GLU A 113 13.87 12.36 -16.31
CA GLU A 113 14.74 11.21 -16.63
C GLU A 113 16.21 11.46 -16.28
N LYS A 114 16.45 12.06 -15.10
CA LYS A 114 17.82 12.32 -14.63
C LYS A 114 18.56 11.00 -14.39
N ASP A 115 19.89 11.05 -14.43
CA ASP A 115 20.70 9.86 -14.16
C ASP A 115 20.38 9.26 -12.77
N PHE A 116 20.70 7.97 -12.63
CA PHE A 116 20.33 7.21 -11.41
C PHE A 116 21.00 7.77 -10.16
N ILE A 117 22.20 8.35 -10.26
CA ILE A 117 22.91 8.91 -9.10
C ILE A 117 22.12 10.10 -8.56
N PHE A 118 21.65 10.97 -9.45
CA PHE A 118 20.84 12.13 -9.10
C PHE A 118 19.48 11.69 -8.48
N ILE A 119 18.78 10.74 -9.12
CA ILE A 119 17.52 10.17 -8.64
C ILE A 119 17.72 9.55 -7.25
N SER A 120 18.75 8.73 -7.07
CA SER A 120 19.06 8.08 -5.81
C SER A 120 19.32 9.09 -4.67
N SER A 121 19.99 10.21 -4.98
CA SER A 121 20.17 11.31 -4.02
C SER A 121 18.84 11.94 -3.59
N LYS A 122 17.91 12.19 -4.54
CA LYS A 122 16.58 12.74 -4.24
C LYS A 122 15.71 11.75 -3.45
N TYR A 123 15.77 10.47 -3.83
CA TYR A 123 15.11 9.40 -3.08
C TYR A 123 15.62 9.32 -1.63
N LYS A 124 16.94 9.41 -1.43
CA LYS A 124 17.51 9.42 -0.08
C LYS A 124 17.00 10.60 0.75
N ASN A 125 17.01 11.82 0.20
CA ASN A 125 16.53 13.01 0.90
C ASN A 125 15.06 12.86 1.32
N LEU A 126 14.21 12.33 0.41
CA LEU A 126 12.82 12.05 0.72
C LEU A 126 12.69 10.96 1.80
N SER A 127 13.47 9.88 1.71
CA SER A 127 13.47 8.80 2.69
C SER A 127 13.85 9.31 4.09
N ASP A 128 14.83 10.20 4.17
CA ASP A 128 15.26 10.83 5.43
C ASP A 128 14.14 11.73 5.99
N ALA A 129 13.48 12.54 5.14
CA ALA A 129 12.36 13.39 5.54
C ALA A 129 11.15 12.55 6.02
N ILE A 130 10.85 11.44 5.35
CA ILE A 130 9.82 10.50 5.80
C ILE A 130 10.19 9.93 7.18
N THR A 131 11.46 9.53 7.40
CA THR A 131 11.93 9.02 8.69
C THR A 131 11.73 10.04 9.82
N VAL A 132 11.99 11.32 9.57
CA VAL A 132 11.70 12.39 10.53
C VAL A 132 10.21 12.41 10.87
N ASN A 133 9.35 12.34 9.87
CA ASN A 133 7.89 12.37 10.08
C ASN A 133 7.35 11.12 10.79
N GLU A 134 7.94 9.93 10.60
CA GLU A 134 7.58 8.72 11.32
C GLU A 134 7.82 8.81 12.84
N ASN A 135 8.61 9.79 13.30
CA ASN A 135 8.88 9.99 14.73
C ASN A 135 7.83 10.86 15.45
N TYR A 136 6.87 11.47 14.71
CA TYR A 136 5.73 12.19 15.30
C TYR A 136 4.63 11.26 15.79
N ILE A 137 5.00 10.30 16.64
CA ILE A 137 4.15 9.28 17.25
C ILE A 137 4.47 9.12 18.72
N GLU A 138 3.55 8.55 19.47
CA GLU A 138 3.76 8.20 20.86
C GLU A 138 4.86 7.13 21.02
N ASP A 139 5.66 7.21 22.09
CA ASP A 139 6.72 6.22 22.34
C ASP A 139 6.16 4.80 22.50
N SER A 140 4.96 4.67 23.06
CA SER A 140 4.24 3.38 23.15
C SER A 140 4.02 2.73 21.79
N SER A 141 3.87 3.53 20.72
CA SER A 141 3.67 3.08 19.34
C SER A 141 4.95 2.54 18.68
N LYS A 142 6.11 2.71 19.32
CA LYS A 142 7.41 2.15 18.88
C LYS A 142 7.65 0.73 19.36
N SER A 143 6.82 0.20 20.28
CA SER A 143 6.97 -1.14 20.83
C SER A 143 6.87 -2.24 19.76
N LEU A 144 7.52 -3.38 19.99
CA LEU A 144 7.47 -4.54 19.07
C LEU A 144 6.02 -4.94 18.75
N THR A 145 5.15 -4.99 19.75
CA THR A 145 3.73 -5.35 19.58
C THR A 145 3.03 -4.39 18.62
N LYS A 146 3.23 -3.07 18.74
CA LYS A 146 2.64 -2.08 17.85
C LYS A 146 3.23 -2.16 16.43
N ARG A 147 4.52 -2.44 16.30
CA ARG A 147 5.16 -2.66 14.99
C ARG A 147 4.66 -3.93 14.30
N ILE A 148 4.39 -5.00 15.05
CA ILE A 148 3.74 -6.20 14.49
C ILE A 148 2.32 -5.90 14.00
N ILE A 149 1.55 -5.07 14.71
CA ILE A 149 0.22 -4.64 14.25
C ILE A 149 0.33 -3.85 12.92
N LEU A 150 1.27 -2.92 12.82
CA LEU A 150 1.55 -2.17 11.60
C LEU A 150 1.94 -3.09 10.43
N VAL A 151 2.85 -4.04 10.69
CA VAL A 151 3.27 -5.06 9.70
C VAL A 151 2.07 -5.85 9.18
N ARG A 152 1.18 -6.29 10.08
CA ARG A 152 -0.05 -7.01 9.68
C ARG A 152 -0.98 -6.14 8.83
N SER A 153 -1.12 -4.85 9.16
CA SER A 153 -1.92 -3.92 8.36
C SER A 153 -1.36 -3.80 6.95
N LEU A 154 -0.04 -3.66 6.79
CA LEU A 154 0.62 -3.59 5.49
C LEU A 154 0.48 -4.89 4.69
N LEU A 155 0.67 -6.04 5.32
CA LEU A 155 0.54 -7.33 4.64
C LEU A 155 -0.89 -7.62 4.19
N LYS A 156 -1.92 -7.14 4.91
CA LYS A 156 -3.30 -7.22 4.43
C LYS A 156 -3.50 -6.42 3.16
N ILE A 157 -3.02 -5.17 3.13
CA ILE A 157 -3.09 -4.32 1.93
C ILE A 157 -2.27 -4.97 0.80
N ALA A 158 -1.07 -5.50 1.09
CA ALA A 158 -0.29 -6.22 0.10
C ALA A 158 -1.03 -7.44 -0.48
N ALA A 159 -1.84 -8.14 0.32
CA ALA A 159 -2.67 -9.24 -0.18
C ALA A 159 -3.77 -8.75 -1.12
N ASP A 160 -4.42 -7.63 -0.79
CA ASP A 160 -5.46 -7.02 -1.63
C ASP A 160 -4.87 -6.58 -2.98
N GLU A 161 -3.70 -5.92 -3.00
CA GLU A 161 -3.00 -5.53 -4.23
C GLU A 161 -2.53 -6.75 -5.03
N TYR A 162 -2.00 -7.77 -4.36
CA TYR A 162 -1.58 -9.00 -5.04
C TYR A 162 -2.76 -9.69 -5.73
N ALA A 163 -3.94 -9.72 -5.09
CA ALA A 163 -5.16 -10.31 -5.66
C ALA A 163 -5.65 -9.58 -6.91
N VAL A 164 -5.41 -8.25 -7.00
CA VAL A 164 -5.68 -7.46 -8.22
C VAL A 164 -4.59 -7.68 -9.26
N GLY A 165 -3.35 -7.79 -8.81
CA GLY A 165 -2.18 -7.99 -9.67
C GLY A 165 -2.16 -9.33 -10.37
N ILE A 166 -2.48 -10.40 -9.64
CA ILE A 166 -2.42 -11.79 -10.09
C ILE A 166 -3.79 -12.45 -9.92
N VAL A 167 -4.38 -12.92 -11.02
CA VAL A 167 -5.65 -13.62 -11.02
C VAL A 167 -5.48 -14.96 -11.73
N ASN A 168 -5.72 -16.07 -11.03
CA ASN A 168 -5.54 -17.42 -11.53
C ASN A 168 -4.11 -17.68 -12.11
N GLY A 169 -3.10 -17.13 -11.45
CA GLY A 169 -1.70 -17.23 -11.90
C GLY A 169 -1.33 -16.31 -13.06
N GLU A 170 -2.27 -15.54 -13.61
CA GLU A 170 -2.00 -14.61 -14.71
C GLU A 170 -1.77 -13.18 -14.18
N VAL A 171 -0.79 -12.49 -14.75
CA VAL A 171 -0.54 -11.08 -14.48
C VAL A 171 -1.65 -10.24 -15.12
N LYS A 172 -2.57 -9.71 -14.32
CA LYS A 172 -3.65 -8.82 -14.77
C LYS A 172 -3.31 -7.35 -14.58
N ASN A 173 -2.66 -7.02 -13.47
CA ASN A 173 -2.16 -5.67 -13.23
C ASN A 173 -0.75 -5.73 -12.60
N LYS A 174 0.25 -5.49 -13.43
CA LYS A 174 1.65 -5.50 -12.98
C LYS A 174 1.98 -4.45 -11.92
N PHE A 175 1.24 -3.35 -11.88
CA PHE A 175 1.50 -2.26 -10.93
C PHE A 175 1.05 -2.65 -9.53
N GLU A 176 -0.12 -3.27 -9.39
CA GLU A 176 -0.61 -3.75 -8.10
C GLU A 176 0.24 -4.93 -7.57
N TYR A 177 0.70 -5.82 -8.46
CA TYR A 177 1.70 -6.84 -8.11
C TYR A 177 2.99 -6.20 -7.55
N GLN A 178 3.46 -5.10 -8.16
CA GLN A 178 4.63 -4.36 -7.73
C GLN A 178 4.39 -3.63 -6.40
N ASP A 179 3.20 -3.06 -6.20
CA ASP A 179 2.82 -2.42 -4.94
C ASP A 179 2.77 -3.42 -3.78
N ALA A 180 2.19 -4.60 -4.01
CA ALA A 180 2.21 -5.71 -3.05
C ALA A 180 3.64 -6.10 -2.63
N LEU A 181 4.58 -6.16 -3.58
CA LEU A 181 6.01 -6.36 -3.28
C LEU A 181 6.55 -5.24 -2.39
N GLY A 182 6.33 -3.99 -2.78
CA GLY A 182 6.81 -2.81 -2.06
C GLY A 182 6.32 -2.79 -0.60
N PHE A 183 5.04 -3.05 -0.39
CA PHE A 183 4.43 -3.07 0.95
C PHE A 183 4.98 -4.23 1.80
N THR A 184 5.21 -5.40 1.20
CA THR A 184 5.82 -6.55 1.89
C THR A 184 7.27 -6.26 2.30
N ILE A 185 8.07 -5.65 1.42
CA ILE A 185 9.45 -5.26 1.73
C ILE A 185 9.49 -4.20 2.84
N VAL A 186 8.59 -3.21 2.80
CA VAL A 186 8.52 -2.18 3.85
C VAL A 186 8.09 -2.80 5.17
N ALA A 187 7.12 -3.71 5.19
CA ALA A 187 6.70 -4.45 6.39
C ALA A 187 7.88 -5.21 7.02
N LYS A 188 8.66 -5.93 6.20
CA LYS A 188 9.89 -6.61 6.65
C LYS A 188 10.90 -5.64 7.25
N ASN A 189 11.16 -4.50 6.58
CA ASN A 189 12.15 -3.52 7.02
C ASN A 189 11.74 -2.82 8.32
N ILE A 190 10.46 -2.48 8.49
CA ILE A 190 9.92 -1.94 9.74
C ILE A 190 10.23 -2.89 10.90
N LEU A 191 9.91 -4.17 10.74
CA LEU A 191 10.14 -5.14 11.79
C LEU A 191 11.64 -5.40 12.06
N LYS A 192 12.44 -5.52 10.99
CA LYS A 192 13.89 -5.69 11.09
C LYS A 192 14.55 -4.58 11.90
N ASN A 193 14.12 -3.34 11.70
CA ASN A 193 14.67 -2.16 12.36
C ASN A 193 14.04 -1.87 13.74
N THR A 194 13.05 -2.68 14.17
CA THR A 194 12.42 -2.51 15.48
C THR A 194 13.35 -3.02 16.57
N THR A 195 13.62 -2.17 17.57
CA THR A 195 14.38 -2.53 18.77
C THR A 195 13.53 -3.43 19.67
N THR A 196 14.15 -4.44 20.26
CA THR A 196 13.54 -5.36 21.23
C THR A 196 14.08 -5.07 22.62
N GLN A 197 13.25 -5.30 23.64
CA GLN A 197 13.58 -5.01 25.05
C GLN A 197 13.93 -6.29 25.83
N SER A 198 13.64 -7.47 25.29
CA SER A 198 13.91 -8.75 25.92
C SER A 198 14.27 -9.83 24.90
N LYS A 199 14.80 -10.95 25.42
CA LYS A 199 15.08 -12.14 24.60
C LYS A 199 13.79 -12.76 24.01
N GLU A 200 12.69 -12.71 24.75
CA GLU A 200 11.38 -13.16 24.26
C GLU A 200 10.92 -12.32 23.07
N GLU A 201 11.06 -10.99 23.16
CA GLU A 201 10.74 -10.10 22.04
C GLU A 201 11.62 -10.38 20.83
N GLU A 202 12.92 -10.62 21.04
CA GLU A 202 13.84 -10.97 19.95
C GLU A 202 13.43 -12.28 19.26
N ILE A 203 13.06 -13.30 20.02
CA ILE A 203 12.55 -14.57 19.50
C ILE A 203 11.25 -14.34 18.72
N LYS A 204 10.32 -13.55 19.26
CA LYS A 204 9.05 -13.18 18.62
C LYS A 204 9.29 -12.46 17.31
N LYS A 205 10.13 -11.42 17.32
CA LYS A 205 10.52 -10.66 16.13
C LYS A 205 11.08 -11.58 15.03
N ASN A 206 11.99 -12.46 15.38
CA ASN A 206 12.64 -13.38 14.44
C ASN A 206 11.65 -14.41 13.84
N LYS A 207 10.69 -14.90 14.64
CA LYS A 207 9.61 -15.75 14.13
C LYS A 207 8.76 -15.01 13.07
N VAL A 208 8.37 -13.77 13.37
CA VAL A 208 7.57 -12.96 12.42
C VAL A 208 8.37 -12.63 11.17
N LEU A 209 9.66 -12.26 11.29
CA LEU A 209 10.54 -12.04 10.14
C LEU A 209 10.61 -13.26 9.23
N LYS A 210 10.76 -14.46 9.82
CA LYS A 210 10.80 -15.71 9.05
C LYS A 210 9.51 -15.97 8.28
N ILE A 211 8.34 -15.64 8.86
CA ILE A 211 7.05 -15.77 8.17
C ILE A 211 7.00 -14.83 6.96
N ILE A 212 7.48 -13.57 7.10
CA ILE A 212 7.50 -12.61 5.99
C ILE A 212 8.51 -13.01 4.91
N GLU A 213 9.67 -13.53 5.31
CA GLU A 213 10.69 -14.00 4.37
C GLU A 213 10.22 -15.13 3.47
N ASN A 214 9.36 -16.01 3.98
CA ASN A 214 8.79 -17.09 3.19
C ASN A 214 7.79 -16.60 2.11
N LEU A 215 7.46 -15.30 2.06
CA LEU A 215 6.65 -14.72 1.00
C LEU A 215 7.46 -14.34 -0.24
N SER A 216 8.80 -14.42 -0.20
CA SER A 216 9.69 -13.96 -1.29
C SER A 216 9.38 -14.62 -2.64
N ASP A 217 8.96 -15.88 -2.63
CA ASP A 217 8.71 -16.67 -3.85
C ASP A 217 7.48 -16.19 -4.64
N LEU A 218 6.61 -15.36 -4.00
CA LEU A 218 5.49 -14.71 -4.68
C LEU A 218 5.95 -13.66 -5.72
N TRP A 219 7.19 -13.19 -5.61
CA TRP A 219 7.76 -12.18 -6.52
C TRP A 219 9.05 -12.68 -7.18
N PRO A 220 8.97 -13.63 -8.13
CA PRO A 220 10.15 -14.14 -8.82
C PRO A 220 10.88 -13.08 -9.67
N SER A 221 10.18 -12.00 -10.03
CA SER A 221 10.76 -10.85 -10.75
C SER A 221 10.05 -9.54 -10.39
N LEU A 222 10.77 -8.42 -10.51
CA LEU A 222 10.23 -7.08 -10.32
C LEU A 222 9.18 -6.71 -11.38
N VAL A 223 9.38 -7.16 -12.62
CA VAL A 223 8.44 -6.98 -13.73
C VAL A 223 8.01 -8.35 -14.20
N PRO A 224 6.85 -8.84 -13.75
CA PRO A 224 6.40 -10.17 -14.07
C PRO A 224 5.98 -10.29 -15.54
N THR A 225 6.24 -11.45 -16.13
CA THR A 225 5.80 -11.78 -17.48
C THR A 225 5.20 -13.19 -17.47
N GLY A 226 4.05 -13.35 -18.14
CA GLY A 226 3.40 -14.65 -18.26
C GLY A 226 2.68 -15.09 -16.99
N ILE A 227 2.99 -16.31 -16.53
CA ILE A 227 2.37 -16.93 -15.37
C ILE A 227 3.24 -16.68 -14.12
N VAL A 228 2.61 -16.30 -13.03
CA VAL A 228 3.22 -16.18 -11.70
C VAL A 228 2.54 -17.22 -10.80
N ASP A 229 3.31 -18.19 -10.32
CA ASP A 229 2.81 -19.22 -9.40
C ASP A 229 2.68 -18.62 -8.00
N GLY A 230 1.50 -18.05 -7.70
CA GLY A 230 1.23 -17.42 -6.42
C GLY A 230 -0.23 -17.03 -6.24
N ASP A 231 -0.65 -16.93 -4.98
CA ASP A 231 -2.00 -16.58 -4.57
C ASP A 231 -1.95 -15.61 -3.38
N ALA A 232 -2.78 -14.57 -3.41
CA ALA A 232 -2.94 -13.62 -2.30
C ALA A 232 -3.25 -14.30 -0.95
N LYS A 233 -3.89 -15.46 -0.99
CA LYS A 233 -4.16 -16.27 0.20
C LYS A 233 -2.89 -16.62 0.96
N ILE A 234 -1.76 -16.81 0.31
CA ILE A 234 -0.46 -17.10 0.95
C ILE A 234 -0.07 -15.94 1.87
N ILE A 235 -0.31 -14.68 1.45
CA ILE A 235 -0.05 -13.49 2.25
C ILE A 235 -1.04 -13.42 3.43
N LEU A 236 -2.32 -13.72 3.22
CA LEU A 236 -3.34 -13.73 4.28
C LEU A 236 -3.06 -14.84 5.31
N ASP A 237 -2.59 -15.99 4.88
CA ASP A 237 -2.16 -17.08 5.77
C ASP A 237 -0.94 -16.66 6.62
N ALA A 238 0.00 -15.89 6.04
CA ALA A 238 1.10 -15.30 6.77
C ALA A 238 0.61 -14.30 7.83
N VAL A 239 -0.34 -13.42 7.51
CA VAL A 239 -0.98 -12.50 8.46
C VAL A 239 -1.63 -13.25 9.62
N THR A 240 -2.30 -14.37 9.32
CA THR A 240 -2.92 -15.22 10.34
C THR A 240 -1.87 -15.87 11.24
N LYS A 241 -0.80 -16.43 10.66
CA LYS A 241 0.33 -17.00 11.43
C LYS A 241 0.99 -15.95 12.33
N ILE A 242 1.20 -14.73 11.84
CA ILE A 242 1.77 -13.63 12.63
C ILE A 242 0.86 -13.29 13.83
N ASN A 243 -0.45 -13.41 13.68
CA ASN A 243 -1.39 -13.14 14.78
C ASN A 243 -1.30 -14.17 15.93
N LEU A 244 -0.77 -15.36 15.66
CA LEU A 244 -0.61 -16.44 16.62
C LEU A 244 0.77 -16.42 17.36
N VAL A 245 1.69 -15.56 16.90
CA VAL A 245 3.02 -15.36 17.53
C VAL A 245 2.93 -14.32 18.64
#